data_bc18bd12c72c24de7a9cc11f79535640
#
_entry.id   bc18bd12c72c24de7a9cc11f79535640
#
_cell.length_a   1.000
_cell.length_b   1.000
_cell.length_c   1.000
_cell.angle_alpha   90.00
_cell.angle_beta   90.00
_cell.angle_gamma   90.00
#
_symmetry.space_group_name_H-M   'P 1'
#
loop_
_entity.id
_entity.type
_entity.pdbx_description
1 polymer ?
#
loop_
_entity_poly.entity_id
_entity_poly.type
_entity_poly.pdbx_seq_one_letter_code
_entity_poly.pdbx_strand_id
1 'polypeptide(L)'
;MNNLKACIFCEIATTDRVIDQTDHTFVIRDAFPVTEGHTLFIPKRHVADYFDLNPNETSDIQELLRKHKAMIEVNDESVDGFNIGINVGATAGQTVFHVHVHLIPRRIGDVENPKGGVRGVIPAKQKY
;
A
#
# COMPACT_ATOMS: atom_id res chain seq x y z
N MET A 1 -12.76 19.67 -14.69
CA MET A 1 -13.61 18.53 -14.36
C MET A 1 -13.09 17.81 -13.11
N ASN A 2 -13.95 17.64 -12.16
CA ASN A 2 -13.60 17.00 -10.92
C ASN A 2 -13.85 15.48 -11.01
N ASN A 3 -12.81 14.66 -10.86
CA ASN A 3 -12.90 13.21 -10.93
C ASN A 3 -13.08 12.53 -9.58
N LEU A 4 -13.29 13.29 -8.50
CA LEU A 4 -13.41 12.75 -7.16
C LEU A 4 -14.53 11.71 -7.04
N LYS A 5 -15.65 11.95 -7.73
CA LYS A 5 -16.79 11.03 -7.70
C LYS A 5 -16.49 9.70 -8.37
N ALA A 6 -15.53 9.67 -9.31
CA ALA A 6 -15.13 8.46 -9.99
C ALA A 6 -13.95 7.76 -9.32
N CYS A 7 -13.39 8.37 -8.29
CA CYS A 7 -12.23 7.80 -7.58
C CYS A 7 -12.69 6.86 -6.48
N ILE A 8 -12.37 5.58 -6.64
CA ILE A 8 -12.76 4.57 -5.66
C ILE A 8 -12.18 4.85 -4.27
N PHE A 9 -10.96 5.38 -4.17
CA PHE A 9 -10.36 5.67 -2.86
C PHE A 9 -10.99 6.90 -2.20
N CYS A 10 -11.39 7.89 -2.98
CA CYS A 10 -12.15 9.01 -2.42
C CYS A 10 -13.48 8.55 -1.84
N GLU A 11 -14.12 7.58 -2.50
CA GLU A 11 -15.38 7.00 -2.00
C GLU A 11 -15.16 6.14 -0.76
N ILE A 12 -14.14 5.27 -0.79
CA ILE A 12 -13.84 4.36 0.33
C ILE A 12 -13.49 5.13 1.61
N ALA A 13 -12.91 6.32 1.47
CA ALA A 13 -12.45 7.12 2.62
C ALA A 13 -13.55 7.42 3.64
N THR A 14 -14.82 7.35 3.24
CA THR A 14 -15.96 7.62 4.12
C THR A 14 -16.73 6.35 4.54
N THR A 15 -16.17 5.19 4.28
CA THR A 15 -16.84 3.91 4.53
C THR A 15 -16.20 3.17 5.71
N ASP A 16 -16.84 2.08 6.12
CA ASP A 16 -16.35 1.21 7.18
C ASP A 16 -15.18 0.32 6.75
N ARG A 17 -14.77 0.40 5.50
CA ARG A 17 -13.54 -0.25 5.04
C ARG A 17 -12.29 0.41 5.64
N VAL A 18 -12.38 1.65 6.09
CA VAL A 18 -11.27 2.34 6.75
C VAL A 18 -11.04 1.70 8.11
N ILE A 19 -9.84 1.13 8.30
CA ILE A 19 -9.49 0.43 9.55
C ILE A 19 -8.67 1.31 10.49
N ASP A 20 -8.10 2.40 9.98
CA ASP A 20 -7.31 3.34 10.76
C ASP A 20 -7.17 4.64 9.98
N GLN A 21 -6.86 5.73 10.66
CA GLN A 21 -6.63 7.00 9.99
C GLN A 21 -5.92 8.00 10.89
N THR A 22 -5.30 8.98 10.25
CA THR A 22 -4.74 10.17 10.87
C THR A 22 -5.40 11.38 10.24
N ASP A 23 -4.88 12.59 10.51
CA ASP A 23 -5.44 13.80 9.93
C ASP A 23 -5.33 13.82 8.41
N HIS A 24 -4.30 13.19 7.84
CA HIS A 24 -3.99 13.30 6.40
C HIS A 24 -4.08 11.99 5.64
N THR A 25 -4.22 10.86 6.32
CA THR A 25 -4.09 9.53 5.69
C THR A 25 -5.12 8.56 6.26
N PHE A 26 -5.60 7.64 5.44
CA PHE A 26 -6.42 6.53 5.90
C PHE A 26 -5.84 5.21 5.44
N VAL A 27 -6.25 4.14 6.10
CA VAL A 27 -5.71 2.79 5.91
C VAL A 27 -6.87 1.83 5.65
N ILE A 28 -6.69 0.97 4.63
CA ILE A 28 -7.65 -0.10 4.32
C ILE A 28 -6.89 -1.40 4.05
N ARG A 29 -7.60 -2.53 4.15
CA ARG A 29 -7.08 -3.78 3.61
C ARG A 29 -7.34 -3.79 2.11
N ASP A 30 -6.39 -4.32 1.33
CA ASP A 30 -6.58 -4.46 -0.11
C ASP A 30 -7.69 -5.46 -0.37
N ALA A 31 -8.62 -5.14 -1.29
CA ALA A 31 -9.73 -6.00 -1.64
C ALA A 31 -9.26 -7.24 -2.42
N PHE A 32 -8.08 -7.16 -3.04
CA PHE A 32 -7.48 -8.27 -3.80
C PHE A 32 -6.09 -8.54 -3.25
N PRO A 33 -5.99 -9.04 -2.00
CA PRO A 33 -4.72 -9.13 -1.31
C PRO A 33 -3.74 -10.06 -2.01
N VAL A 34 -2.50 -9.62 -2.13
CA VAL A 34 -1.41 -10.46 -2.63
C VAL A 34 -1.11 -11.55 -1.61
N THR A 35 -1.11 -11.16 -0.34
CA THR A 35 -1.01 -12.08 0.80
C THR A 35 -1.99 -11.61 1.87
N GLU A 36 -2.29 -12.47 2.82
CA GLU A 36 -3.17 -12.10 3.95
C GLU A 36 -2.54 -10.94 4.73
N GLY A 37 -3.33 -9.91 4.96
CA GLY A 37 -2.88 -8.72 5.66
C GLY A 37 -2.35 -7.61 4.76
N HIS A 38 -2.40 -7.79 3.45
CA HIS A 38 -2.02 -6.76 2.48
C HIS A 38 -2.80 -5.47 2.77
N THR A 39 -2.09 -4.39 3.04
CA THR A 39 -2.66 -3.14 3.54
C THR A 39 -2.27 -1.99 2.63
N LEU A 40 -3.18 -1.04 2.47
CA LEU A 40 -2.96 0.17 1.68
C LEU A 40 -3.03 1.40 2.58
N PHE A 41 -2.10 2.33 2.34
CA PHE A 41 -2.01 3.60 3.05
C PHE A 41 -2.23 4.71 2.03
N ILE A 42 -3.27 5.52 2.23
CA ILE A 42 -3.82 6.38 1.19
C ILE A 42 -4.02 7.79 1.76
N PRO A 43 -3.48 8.84 1.12
CA PRO A 43 -3.74 10.19 1.60
C PRO A 43 -5.21 10.54 1.41
N LYS A 44 -5.77 11.32 2.32
CA LYS A 44 -7.16 11.77 2.21
C LYS A 44 -7.35 12.72 1.03
N ARG A 45 -6.34 13.53 0.76
CA ARG A 45 -6.34 14.44 -0.39
C ARG A 45 -6.22 13.63 -1.68
N HIS A 46 -7.01 13.97 -2.68
CA HIS A 46 -6.92 13.31 -3.98
C HIS A 46 -5.69 13.80 -4.72
N VAL A 47 -4.65 12.96 -4.75
CA VAL A 47 -3.38 13.24 -5.42
C VAL A 47 -2.93 11.95 -6.08
N ALA A 48 -2.58 12.04 -7.37
CA ALA A 48 -2.28 10.84 -8.15
C ALA A 48 -0.87 10.31 -7.90
N ASP A 49 0.10 11.20 -7.76
CA ASP A 49 1.52 10.88 -7.81
C ASP A 49 2.16 10.96 -6.43
N TYR A 50 2.92 9.92 -6.09
CA TYR A 50 3.62 9.86 -4.81
C TYR A 50 4.52 11.09 -4.59
N PHE A 51 5.15 11.59 -5.65
CA PHE A 51 6.07 12.72 -5.56
C PHE A 51 5.37 14.05 -5.33
N ASP A 52 4.04 14.07 -5.45
CA ASP A 52 3.22 15.25 -5.16
C ASP A 52 2.68 15.26 -3.73
N LEU A 53 3.02 14.26 -2.92
CA LEU A 53 2.66 14.24 -1.50
C LEU A 53 3.39 15.36 -0.76
N ASN A 54 2.71 15.98 0.20
CA ASN A 54 3.34 16.98 1.06
C ASN A 54 3.99 16.30 2.29
N PRO A 55 4.84 17.03 3.04
CA PRO A 55 5.53 16.44 4.19
C PRO A 55 4.61 15.86 5.27
N ASN A 56 3.44 16.45 5.49
CA ASN A 56 2.50 15.92 6.48
C ASN A 56 1.96 14.57 6.04
N GLU A 57 1.66 14.42 4.75
CA GLU A 57 1.17 13.17 4.20
C GLU A 57 2.23 12.07 4.27
N THR A 58 3.46 12.38 3.88
CA THR A 58 4.54 11.38 3.93
C THR A 58 4.87 10.98 5.37
N SER A 59 4.84 11.92 6.29
CA SER A 59 5.07 11.65 7.72
C SER A 59 3.98 10.72 8.29
N ASP A 60 2.72 11.01 8.00
CA ASP A 60 1.60 10.18 8.45
C ASP A 60 1.69 8.77 7.90
N ILE A 61 2.01 8.63 6.61
CA ILE A 61 2.15 7.33 5.95
C ILE A 61 3.27 6.52 6.62
N GLN A 62 4.41 7.13 6.86
CA GLN A 62 5.54 6.45 7.49
C GLN A 62 5.19 5.97 8.89
N GLU A 63 4.51 6.80 9.66
CA GLU A 63 4.10 6.45 11.02
C GLU A 63 3.10 5.30 11.02
N LEU A 64 2.11 5.35 10.12
CA LEU A 64 1.11 4.30 9.97
C LEU A 64 1.73 2.99 9.48
N LEU A 65 2.71 3.05 8.59
CA LEU A 65 3.43 1.86 8.15
C LEU A 65 4.09 1.15 9.34
N ARG A 66 4.77 1.90 10.21
CA ARG A 66 5.40 1.33 11.40
C ARG A 66 4.39 0.71 12.33
N LYS A 67 3.30 1.40 12.56
CA LYS A 67 2.22 0.94 13.44
C LYS A 67 1.61 -0.37 12.93
N HIS A 68 1.25 -0.40 11.66
CA HIS A 68 0.59 -1.57 11.08
C HIS A 68 1.54 -2.76 10.91
N LYS A 69 2.80 -2.49 10.61
CA LYS A 69 3.82 -3.55 10.64
C LYS A 69 3.84 -4.23 12.01
N ALA A 70 3.92 -3.44 13.07
CA ALA A 70 3.96 -3.98 14.44
C ALA A 70 2.69 -4.75 14.78
N MET A 71 1.53 -4.23 14.41
CA MET A 71 0.24 -4.89 14.65
C MET A 71 0.16 -6.23 13.94
N ILE A 72 0.59 -6.28 12.69
CA ILE A 72 0.58 -7.52 11.89
C ILE A 72 1.50 -8.55 12.53
N GLU A 73 2.70 -8.16 12.94
CA GLU A 73 3.67 -9.07 13.56
C GLU A 73 3.15 -9.65 14.87
N VAL A 74 2.47 -8.84 15.66
CA VAL A 74 1.90 -9.30 16.95
C VAL A 74 0.76 -10.30 16.71
N ASN A 75 -0.04 -10.08 15.67
CA ASN A 75 -1.24 -10.90 15.42
C ASN A 75 -0.97 -12.15 14.56
N ASP A 76 0.17 -12.21 13.89
CA ASP A 76 0.48 -13.32 12.98
C ASP A 76 1.98 -13.64 13.04
N GLU A 77 2.32 -14.67 13.79
CA GLU A 77 3.72 -15.10 13.96
C GLU A 77 4.37 -15.61 12.69
N SER A 78 3.57 -15.98 11.68
CA SER A 78 4.12 -16.47 10.42
C SER A 78 4.70 -15.36 9.55
N VAL A 79 4.39 -14.10 9.84
CA VAL A 79 4.92 -12.98 9.08
C VAL A 79 6.31 -12.63 9.59
N ASP A 80 7.30 -12.71 8.71
CA ASP A 80 8.69 -12.39 9.07
C ASP A 80 9.37 -11.45 8.08
N GLY A 81 8.60 -10.90 7.15
CA GLY A 81 9.11 -9.92 6.20
C GLY A 81 7.98 -9.11 5.58
N PHE A 82 8.35 -8.06 4.88
CA PHE A 82 7.39 -7.19 4.21
C PHE A 82 7.97 -6.67 2.91
N ASN A 83 7.10 -6.50 1.91
CA ASN A 83 7.41 -5.64 0.78
C ASN A 83 6.57 -4.37 0.91
N ILE A 84 7.20 -3.25 0.62
CA ILE A 84 6.54 -1.94 0.59
C ILE A 84 6.71 -1.42 -0.83
N GLY A 85 5.62 -0.98 -1.43
CA GLY A 85 5.69 -0.55 -2.82
C GLY A 85 4.68 0.52 -3.15
N ILE A 86 5.01 1.29 -4.19
CA ILE A 86 4.20 2.37 -4.72
C ILE A 86 4.33 2.32 -6.23
N ASN A 87 3.21 2.41 -6.92
CA ASN A 87 3.21 2.52 -8.38
C ASN A 87 3.04 3.98 -8.76
N VAL A 88 3.95 4.49 -9.55
CA VAL A 88 3.91 5.88 -10.04
C VAL A 88 3.79 5.85 -11.55
N GLY A 89 2.61 6.19 -12.06
CA GLY A 89 2.31 6.23 -13.48
C GLY A 89 1.77 4.92 -14.03
N ALA A 90 1.07 5.02 -15.16
CA ALA A 90 0.42 3.86 -15.78
C ALA A 90 1.43 2.80 -16.22
N THR A 91 2.59 3.21 -16.73
CA THR A 91 3.64 2.30 -17.18
C THR A 91 4.20 1.46 -16.03
N ALA A 92 4.15 1.99 -14.81
CA ALA A 92 4.59 1.27 -13.61
C ALA A 92 3.48 0.43 -12.98
N GLY A 93 2.29 0.41 -13.59
CA GLY A 93 1.18 -0.40 -13.11
C GLY A 93 0.14 0.32 -12.27
N GLN A 94 0.24 1.64 -12.16
CA GLN A 94 -0.78 2.40 -11.43
C GLN A 94 -2.09 2.39 -12.22
N THR A 95 -3.16 1.91 -11.60
CA THR A 95 -4.49 1.83 -12.22
C THR A 95 -5.50 2.74 -11.55
N VAL A 96 -5.31 3.05 -10.27
CA VAL A 96 -6.11 4.03 -9.55
C VAL A 96 -5.22 5.25 -9.34
N PHE A 97 -5.62 6.39 -9.92
CA PHE A 97 -4.80 7.60 -9.87
C PHE A 97 -5.11 8.44 -8.65
N HIS A 98 -5.03 7.80 -7.53
CA HIS A 98 -5.01 8.33 -6.18
C HIS A 98 -3.92 7.51 -5.47
N VAL A 99 -2.81 8.14 -5.17
CA VAL A 99 -1.62 7.42 -4.70
C VAL A 99 -1.94 6.55 -3.49
N HIS A 100 -1.33 5.38 -3.47
CA HIS A 100 -1.48 4.45 -2.35
C HIS A 100 -0.19 3.66 -2.19
N VAL A 101 0.15 3.42 -0.93
CA VAL A 101 1.36 2.70 -0.55
C VAL A 101 0.94 1.32 -0.09
N HIS A 102 1.55 0.30 -0.69
CA HIS A 102 1.28 -1.09 -0.34
C HIS A 102 2.19 -1.54 0.79
N LEU A 103 1.64 -2.24 1.76
CA LEU A 103 2.40 -3.03 2.74
C LEU A 103 1.96 -4.48 2.57
N ILE A 104 2.88 -5.33 2.13
CA ILE A 104 2.59 -6.72 1.81
C ILE A 104 3.35 -7.61 2.78
N PRO A 105 2.64 -8.26 3.73
CA PRO A 105 3.28 -9.19 4.65
C PRO A 105 3.80 -10.42 3.90
N ARG A 106 4.99 -10.86 4.27
CA ARG A 106 5.63 -12.01 3.62
C ARG A 106 5.85 -13.13 4.62
N ARG A 107 5.74 -14.36 4.12
CA ARG A 107 5.87 -15.58 4.92
C ARG A 107 6.75 -16.57 4.18
N ILE A 108 7.48 -17.37 4.92
CA ILE A 108 8.30 -18.45 4.34
C ILE A 108 7.36 -19.34 3.52
N GLY A 109 7.72 -19.58 2.27
CA GLY A 109 6.96 -20.47 1.39
C GLY A 109 5.82 -19.82 0.64
N ASP A 110 5.57 -18.52 0.81
CA ASP A 110 4.50 -17.83 0.07
C ASP A 110 4.83 -17.72 -1.43
N VAL A 111 6.10 -17.75 -1.78
CA VAL A 111 6.59 -17.99 -3.14
C VAL A 111 7.74 -18.97 -3.07
N GLU A 112 8.05 -19.61 -4.19
CA GLU A 112 9.11 -20.62 -4.24
C GLU A 112 10.49 -20.01 -3.97
N ASN A 113 10.81 -18.90 -4.63
CA ASN A 113 12.08 -18.22 -4.46
C ASN A 113 11.86 -16.69 -4.43
N PRO A 114 11.94 -16.07 -3.26
CA PRO A 114 11.68 -14.63 -3.12
C PRO A 114 12.86 -13.74 -3.51
N LYS A 115 13.99 -14.30 -3.91
CA LYS A 115 15.20 -13.53 -4.21
C LYS A 115 14.89 -12.37 -5.16
N GLY A 116 15.35 -11.17 -4.80
CA GLY A 116 15.17 -9.96 -5.59
C GLY A 116 13.89 -9.20 -5.29
N GLY A 117 12.87 -9.85 -4.72
CA GLY A 117 11.64 -9.19 -4.24
C GLY A 117 11.05 -8.18 -5.22
N VAL A 118 11.19 -6.90 -4.88
CA VAL A 118 10.66 -5.77 -5.65
C VAL A 118 11.11 -5.76 -7.12
N ARG A 119 12.27 -6.34 -7.40
CA ARG A 119 12.74 -6.47 -8.80
C ARG A 119 11.78 -7.26 -9.67
N GLY A 120 10.87 -8.02 -9.06
CA GLY A 120 9.86 -8.79 -9.76
C GLY A 120 8.83 -7.98 -10.54
N VAL A 121 8.90 -6.63 -10.46
CA VAL A 121 8.11 -5.76 -11.34
C VAL A 121 8.41 -6.07 -12.81
N ILE A 122 9.62 -6.57 -13.11
CA ILE A 122 9.96 -7.19 -14.38
C ILE A 122 10.29 -8.65 -14.05
N PRO A 123 9.35 -9.58 -14.22
CA PRO A 123 9.52 -10.95 -13.71
C PRO A 123 10.80 -11.64 -14.16
N ALA A 124 11.20 -11.45 -15.40
CA ALA A 124 12.42 -12.07 -15.95
C ALA A 124 13.70 -11.53 -15.29
N LYS A 125 13.63 -10.40 -14.60
CA LYS A 125 14.76 -9.74 -13.97
C LYS A 125 14.73 -9.77 -12.46
N GLN A 126 13.79 -10.48 -11.87
CA GLN A 126 13.65 -10.52 -10.42
C GLN A 126 14.87 -11.12 -9.74
N LYS A 127 15.28 -12.27 -10.19
CA LYS A 127 16.39 -13.00 -9.55
C LYS A 127 17.72 -12.65 -10.21
N TYR A 128 18.77 -12.63 -9.40
CA TYR A 128 20.11 -12.29 -9.87
C TYR A 128 21.17 -13.14 -9.18
#